data_2de4aeba0b55221ebf901f87103e78b8
#
_entry.id   2de4aeba0b55221ebf901f87103e78b8
#
_cell.length_a   1.000
_cell.length_b   1.000
_cell.length_c   1.000
_cell.angle_alpha   90.00
_cell.angle_beta   90.00
_cell.angle_gamma   90.00
#
_symmetry.space_group_name_H-M   'P 1'
#
loop_
_entity.id
_entity.type
_entity.pdbx_description
1 polymer ?
#
loop_
_entity_poly.entity_id
_entity_poly.type
_entity_poly.pdbx_seq_one_letter_code
_entity_poly.pdbx_strand_id
1 'polypeptide(L)'
;MSVIKEIYDVAKDSTALATKAAALKRALKTELKLNQKILGDIGKSAVIDRERRLLIIDMLEVAELTAAVKYEMPYAALSRKKVTKAQAEKHKIKRILEYDLEKLIEALYLMISYLKKDCQNTQIDLNLRLININKYNDVLLELLG
;
A
#
# COMPACT_ATOMS: atom_id res chain seq x y z
N MET A 1 -2.50 0.59 -17.57
CA MET A 1 -1.04 0.76 -17.46
C MET A 1 -0.72 1.62 -16.24
N SER A 2 0.32 1.29 -15.52
CA SER A 2 0.70 2.01 -14.29
C SER A 2 1.29 3.38 -14.60
N VAL A 3 0.85 4.42 -13.87
CA VAL A 3 1.42 5.77 -13.95
C VAL A 3 2.90 5.76 -13.54
N ILE A 4 3.26 4.95 -12.55
CA ILE A 4 4.64 4.82 -12.08
C ILE A 4 5.54 4.31 -13.21
N LYS A 5 5.10 3.30 -13.94
CA LYS A 5 5.86 2.75 -15.07
C LYS A 5 6.06 3.79 -16.16
N GLU A 6 4.99 4.50 -16.54
CA GLU A 6 5.05 5.53 -17.59
C GLU A 6 6.04 6.63 -17.22
N ILE A 7 5.96 7.11 -15.99
CA ILE A 7 6.86 8.16 -15.50
C ILE A 7 8.30 7.65 -15.42
N TYR A 8 8.50 6.41 -14.96
CA TYR A 8 9.83 5.81 -14.89
C TYR A 8 10.46 5.69 -16.27
N ASP A 9 9.72 5.22 -17.27
CA ASP A 9 10.23 5.05 -18.62
C ASP A 9 10.67 6.39 -19.25
N VAL A 10 9.97 7.48 -18.93
CA VAL A 10 10.29 8.83 -19.40
C VAL A 10 11.38 9.48 -18.57
N ALA A 11 11.45 9.20 -17.27
CA ALA A 11 12.32 9.86 -16.30
C ALA A 11 13.68 9.19 -16.13
N LYS A 12 14.29 8.68 -17.20
CA LYS A 12 15.64 8.13 -17.16
C LYS A 12 16.72 9.18 -16.95
N ASP A 13 16.38 10.44 -17.20
CA ASP A 13 17.25 11.56 -17.01
C ASP A 13 17.24 11.98 -15.54
N SER A 14 18.42 11.97 -14.90
CA SER A 14 18.59 12.35 -13.49
C SER A 14 18.16 13.78 -13.19
N THR A 15 18.25 14.70 -14.16
CA THR A 15 17.86 16.10 -13.96
C THR A 15 16.34 16.26 -13.80
N ALA A 16 15.55 15.35 -14.36
CA ALA A 16 14.10 15.38 -14.28
C ALA A 16 13.56 14.60 -13.09
N LEU A 17 14.40 13.77 -12.42
CA LEU A 17 13.96 12.82 -11.41
C LEU A 17 13.27 13.50 -10.22
N ALA A 18 13.87 14.58 -9.68
CA ALA A 18 13.32 15.30 -8.55
C ALA A 18 11.93 15.88 -8.86
N THR A 19 11.75 16.44 -10.06
CA THR A 19 10.48 17.01 -10.51
C THR A 19 9.42 15.91 -10.67
N LYS A 20 9.81 14.76 -11.17
CA LYS A 20 8.90 13.64 -11.41
C LYS A 20 8.60 12.82 -10.16
N ALA A 21 9.45 12.89 -9.14
CA ALA A 21 9.20 12.24 -7.86
C ALA A 21 7.86 12.65 -7.25
N ALA A 22 7.48 13.92 -7.40
CA ALA A 22 6.19 14.40 -6.91
C ALA A 22 5.01 13.72 -7.62
N ALA A 23 5.12 13.47 -8.92
CA ALA A 23 4.08 12.78 -9.69
C ALA A 23 4.01 11.29 -9.31
N LEU A 24 5.16 10.65 -9.11
CA LEU A 24 5.22 9.26 -8.64
C LEU A 24 4.58 9.11 -7.27
N LYS A 25 4.91 10.02 -6.37
CA LYS A 25 4.33 10.06 -5.02
C LYS A 25 2.82 10.23 -5.08
N ARG A 26 2.33 11.11 -5.94
CA ARG A 26 0.89 11.33 -6.12
C ARG A 26 0.19 10.09 -6.63
N ALA A 27 0.76 9.39 -7.60
CA ALA A 27 0.19 8.16 -8.14
C ALA A 27 0.03 7.08 -7.06
N LEU A 28 1.08 6.87 -6.26
CA LEU A 28 1.02 5.94 -5.12
C LEU A 28 -0.04 6.37 -4.10
N LYS A 29 -0.01 7.64 -3.70
CA LYS A 29 -0.98 8.16 -2.72
C LYS A 29 -2.42 8.01 -3.21
N THR A 30 -2.67 8.22 -4.49
CA THR A 30 -4.02 8.09 -5.05
C THR A 30 -4.52 6.65 -4.93
N GLU A 31 -3.69 5.67 -5.29
CA GLU A 31 -4.06 4.26 -5.15
C GLU A 31 -4.30 3.89 -3.67
N LEU A 32 -3.41 4.33 -2.78
CA LEU A 32 -3.53 4.05 -1.36
C LEU A 32 -4.77 4.69 -0.73
N LYS A 33 -5.11 5.91 -1.16
CA LYS A 33 -6.33 6.60 -0.70
C LYS A 33 -7.59 5.90 -1.18
N LEU A 34 -7.58 5.40 -2.42
CA LEU A 34 -8.69 4.61 -2.94
C LEU A 34 -8.87 3.34 -2.11
N ASN A 35 -7.78 2.63 -1.84
CA ASN A 35 -7.82 1.43 -1.01
C ASN A 35 -8.26 1.75 0.42
N GLN A 36 -7.84 2.89 0.96
CA GLN A 36 -8.29 3.34 2.28
C GLN A 36 -9.80 3.51 2.34
N LYS A 37 -10.40 4.08 1.31
CA LYS A 37 -11.87 4.20 1.22
C LYS A 37 -12.55 2.84 1.12
N ILE A 38 -12.02 1.96 0.29
CA ILE A 38 -12.56 0.61 0.12
C ILE A 38 -12.52 -0.16 1.45
N LEU A 39 -11.42 -0.02 2.19
CA LEU A 39 -11.21 -0.68 3.47
C LEU A 39 -11.96 -0.01 4.64
N GLY A 40 -12.46 1.21 4.43
CA GLY A 40 -13.06 2.01 5.49
C GLY A 40 -14.28 1.40 6.17
N ASP A 41 -14.98 0.51 5.50
CA ASP A 41 -16.19 -0.12 6.03
C ASP A 41 -15.90 -1.31 6.96
N ILE A 42 -14.67 -1.82 6.96
CA ILE A 42 -14.31 -3.03 7.71
C ILE A 42 -14.41 -2.85 9.22
N GLY A 43 -14.06 -1.66 9.71
CA GLY A 43 -14.10 -1.35 11.13
C GLY A 43 -15.42 -0.78 11.63
N LYS A 44 -16.35 -0.49 10.72
CA LYS A 44 -17.60 0.24 11.05
C LYS A 44 -18.83 -0.65 11.20
N SER A 45 -18.79 -1.86 10.68
CA SER A 45 -19.91 -2.79 10.74
C SER A 45 -19.52 -4.06 11.49
N ALA A 46 -20.32 -4.38 12.52
CA ALA A 46 -20.18 -5.63 13.25
C ALA A 46 -20.58 -6.85 12.40
N VAL A 47 -21.23 -6.63 11.25
CA VAL A 47 -21.79 -7.69 10.43
C VAL A 47 -21.34 -7.55 8.98
N ILE A 48 -20.04 -7.70 8.75
CA ILE A 48 -19.53 -7.88 7.39
C ILE A 48 -19.38 -9.38 7.15
N ASP A 49 -20.19 -9.92 6.23
CA ASP A 49 -20.12 -11.33 5.88
C ASP A 49 -18.97 -11.64 4.93
N ARG A 50 -18.79 -12.92 4.63
CA ARG A 50 -17.72 -13.40 3.75
C ARG A 50 -17.86 -12.83 2.32
N GLU A 51 -19.07 -12.74 1.80
CA GLU A 51 -19.30 -12.22 0.45
C GLU A 51 -18.86 -10.77 0.33
N ARG A 52 -19.18 -9.94 1.33
CA ARG A 52 -18.74 -8.54 1.37
C ARG A 52 -17.23 -8.44 1.46
N ARG A 53 -16.59 -9.28 2.27
CA ARG A 53 -15.12 -9.30 2.39
C ARG A 53 -14.46 -9.69 1.07
N LEU A 54 -14.99 -10.68 0.37
CA LEU A 54 -14.48 -11.09 -0.94
C LEU A 54 -14.63 -9.97 -1.97
N LEU A 55 -15.73 -9.24 -1.94
CA LEU A 55 -15.94 -8.08 -2.80
C LEU A 55 -14.93 -6.98 -2.52
N ILE A 56 -14.66 -6.69 -1.25
CA ILE A 56 -13.66 -5.70 -0.85
C ILE A 56 -12.29 -6.10 -1.39
N ILE A 57 -11.90 -7.36 -1.24
CA ILE A 57 -10.62 -7.88 -1.74
C ILE A 57 -10.53 -7.69 -3.25
N ASP A 58 -11.58 -8.00 -3.98
CA ASP A 58 -11.62 -7.84 -5.43
C ASP A 58 -11.46 -6.38 -5.85
N MET A 59 -12.03 -5.45 -5.09
CA MET A 59 -11.98 -4.02 -5.37
C MET A 59 -10.63 -3.37 -5.07
N LEU A 60 -9.80 -3.97 -4.21
CA LEU A 60 -8.50 -3.38 -3.86
C LEU A 60 -7.62 -3.24 -5.10
N GLU A 61 -7.03 -2.06 -5.25
CA GLU A 61 -6.13 -1.74 -6.36
C GLU A 61 -4.68 -1.99 -5.97
N VAL A 62 -3.89 -2.51 -6.90
CA VAL A 62 -2.50 -2.88 -6.65
C VAL A 62 -1.57 -2.51 -7.80
N ALA A 63 -2.09 -1.81 -8.82
CA ALA A 63 -1.33 -1.48 -10.04
C ALA A 63 -0.07 -0.66 -9.74
N GLU A 64 -0.19 0.40 -8.95
CA GLU A 64 0.94 1.27 -8.64
C GLU A 64 1.92 0.61 -7.67
N LEU A 65 1.43 -0.15 -6.71
CA LEU A 65 2.28 -0.95 -5.83
C LEU A 65 3.07 -2.00 -6.63
N THR A 66 2.42 -2.66 -7.58
CA THR A 66 3.06 -3.64 -8.46
C THR A 66 4.17 -3.00 -9.26
N ALA A 67 3.91 -1.83 -9.85
CA ALA A 67 4.91 -1.11 -10.63
C ALA A 67 6.10 -0.68 -9.75
N ALA A 68 5.83 -0.21 -8.54
CA ALA A 68 6.88 0.18 -7.60
C ALA A 68 7.81 -0.99 -7.23
N VAL A 69 7.25 -2.20 -7.09
CA VAL A 69 8.03 -3.40 -6.77
C VAL A 69 8.82 -3.90 -7.98
N LYS A 70 8.24 -3.81 -9.18
CA LYS A 70 8.86 -4.33 -10.41
C LYS A 70 9.94 -3.41 -10.99
N TYR A 71 9.84 -2.12 -10.79
CA TYR A 71 10.76 -1.14 -11.37
C TYR A 71 11.60 -0.50 -10.28
N GLU A 72 12.80 -0.02 -10.65
CA GLU A 72 13.66 0.68 -9.70
C GLU A 72 13.08 2.05 -9.37
N MET A 73 12.44 2.14 -8.22
CA MET A 73 11.84 3.38 -7.75
C MET A 73 12.87 4.26 -7.03
N PRO A 74 12.83 5.58 -7.23
CA PRO A 74 13.69 6.48 -6.46
C PRO A 74 13.12 6.72 -5.05
N TYR A 75 13.09 5.69 -4.22
CA TYR A 75 12.44 5.73 -2.91
C TYR A 75 12.89 6.92 -2.05
N ALA A 76 14.19 7.19 -2.03
CA ALA A 76 14.74 8.29 -1.25
C ALA A 76 14.24 9.66 -1.72
N ALA A 77 13.92 9.81 -3.01
CA ALA A 77 13.34 11.04 -3.54
C ALA A 77 11.87 11.19 -3.19
N LEU A 78 11.18 10.09 -2.93
CA LEU A 78 9.76 10.10 -2.54
C LEU A 78 9.63 10.38 -1.03
N SER A 79 10.39 9.70 -0.19
CA SER A 79 10.41 9.90 1.25
C SER A 79 11.60 9.18 1.86
N ARG A 80 12.26 9.82 2.83
CA ARG A 80 13.33 9.21 3.63
C ARG A 80 12.85 8.84 5.03
N LYS A 81 11.58 9.04 5.30
CA LYS A 81 11.00 8.75 6.61
C LYS A 81 11.03 7.24 6.88
N LYS A 82 11.15 6.89 8.14
CA LYS A 82 11.01 5.52 8.63
C LYS A 82 9.89 5.47 9.65
N VAL A 83 9.29 4.31 9.80
CA VAL A 83 8.23 4.12 10.79
C VAL A 83 8.81 4.36 12.18
N THR A 84 8.22 5.31 12.90
CA THR A 84 8.62 5.65 14.27
C THR A 84 7.96 4.72 15.28
N LYS A 85 8.50 4.71 16.50
CA LYS A 85 7.89 3.98 17.61
C LYS A 85 6.46 4.46 17.87
N ALA A 86 6.23 5.77 17.80
CA ALA A 86 4.90 6.35 17.97
C ALA A 86 3.90 5.84 16.93
N GLN A 87 4.32 5.74 15.67
CA GLN A 87 3.48 5.20 14.60
C GLN A 87 3.18 3.72 14.80
N ALA A 88 4.19 2.94 15.14
CA ALA A 88 4.03 1.50 15.40
C ALA A 88 3.05 1.25 16.55
N GLU A 89 3.12 2.05 17.59
CA GLU A 89 2.19 1.96 18.74
C GLU A 89 0.78 2.43 18.37
N LYS A 90 0.67 3.55 17.65
CA LYS A 90 -0.62 4.12 17.21
C LYS A 90 -1.41 3.11 16.37
N HIS A 91 -0.74 2.44 15.43
CA HIS A 91 -1.36 1.48 14.52
C HIS A 91 -1.33 0.04 15.05
N LYS A 92 -0.73 -0.18 16.22
CA LYS A 92 -0.63 -1.49 16.86
C LYS A 92 0.07 -2.53 15.98
N ILE A 93 1.16 -2.12 15.32
CA ILE A 93 1.99 -3.00 14.49
C ILE A 93 3.45 -2.83 14.89
N LYS A 94 3.94 -3.70 15.78
CA LYS A 94 5.32 -3.59 16.30
C LYS A 94 6.38 -3.99 15.27
N ARG A 95 6.08 -4.96 14.41
CA ARG A 95 7.06 -5.53 13.47
C ARG A 95 7.53 -4.60 12.38
N ILE A 96 6.82 -3.49 12.12
CA ILE A 96 7.19 -2.53 11.08
C ILE A 96 8.07 -1.38 11.60
N LEU A 97 8.47 -1.43 12.89
CA LEU A 97 9.35 -0.40 13.45
C LEU A 97 10.60 -0.24 12.59
N GLU A 98 10.93 1.00 12.25
CA GLU A 98 12.06 1.38 11.40
C GLU A 98 11.98 0.94 9.94
N TYR A 99 10.85 0.39 9.50
CA TYR A 99 10.65 0.15 8.08
C TYR A 99 10.71 1.47 7.31
N ASP A 100 11.42 1.47 6.21
CA ASP A 100 11.44 2.57 5.26
C ASP A 100 10.33 2.41 4.22
N LEU A 101 10.26 3.35 3.29
CA LEU A 101 9.24 3.34 2.24
C LEU A 101 9.28 2.06 1.40
N GLU A 102 10.48 1.63 1.01
CA GLU A 102 10.66 0.43 0.18
C GLU A 102 10.11 -0.82 0.86
N LYS A 103 10.46 -1.02 2.12
CA LYS A 103 9.99 -2.19 2.88
C LYS A 103 8.49 -2.20 3.08
N LEU A 104 7.90 -1.03 3.34
CA LEU A 104 6.45 -0.93 3.50
C LEU A 104 5.70 -1.19 2.20
N ILE A 105 6.19 -0.63 1.09
CA ILE A 105 5.58 -0.86 -0.23
C ILE A 105 5.63 -2.35 -0.57
N GLU A 106 6.77 -2.97 -0.39
CA GLU A 106 6.94 -4.40 -0.66
C GLU A 106 6.01 -5.24 0.22
N ALA A 107 5.95 -4.95 1.52
CA ALA A 107 5.09 -5.67 2.44
C ALA A 107 3.61 -5.54 2.06
N LEU A 108 3.15 -4.34 1.77
CA LEU A 108 1.75 -4.10 1.41
C LEU A 108 1.41 -4.76 0.07
N TYR A 109 2.30 -4.66 -0.92
CA TYR A 109 2.14 -5.35 -2.19
C TYR A 109 1.94 -6.85 -1.99
N LEU A 110 2.81 -7.47 -1.21
CA LEU A 110 2.74 -8.91 -0.94
C LEU A 110 1.45 -9.29 -0.21
N MET A 111 1.05 -8.50 0.77
CA MET A 111 -0.18 -8.77 1.52
C MET A 111 -1.43 -8.74 0.63
N ILE A 112 -1.57 -7.72 -0.20
CA ILE A 112 -2.73 -7.58 -1.08
C ILE A 112 -2.70 -8.64 -2.17
N SER A 113 -1.56 -8.82 -2.84
CA SER A 113 -1.42 -9.77 -3.95
C SER A 113 -1.66 -11.20 -3.50
N TYR A 114 -1.11 -11.58 -2.34
CA TYR A 114 -1.29 -12.89 -1.78
C TYR A 114 -2.76 -13.14 -1.41
N LEU A 115 -3.39 -12.17 -0.76
CA LEU A 115 -4.79 -12.27 -0.38
C LEU A 115 -5.71 -12.42 -1.60
N LYS A 116 -5.46 -11.65 -2.68
CA LYS A 116 -6.22 -11.78 -3.92
C LYS A 116 -6.13 -13.18 -4.53
N LYS A 117 -4.98 -13.82 -4.42
CA LYS A 117 -4.75 -15.16 -4.94
C LYS A 117 -5.36 -16.26 -4.07
N ASP A 118 -5.41 -16.04 -2.75
CA ASP A 118 -5.73 -17.09 -1.78
C ASP A 118 -7.03 -16.84 -1.01
N CYS A 119 -7.82 -15.86 -1.42
CA CYS A 119 -9.02 -15.44 -0.68
C CYS A 119 -10.13 -16.51 -0.64
N GLN A 120 -10.11 -17.49 -1.54
CA GLN A 120 -11.08 -18.58 -1.54
C GLN A 120 -10.75 -19.69 -0.53
N ASN A 121 -9.54 -19.66 0.02
CA ASN A 121 -9.15 -20.63 1.04
C ASN A 121 -9.91 -20.38 2.35
N THR A 122 -10.75 -21.33 2.75
CA THR A 122 -11.59 -21.18 3.94
C THR A 122 -10.80 -21.20 5.27
N GLN A 123 -9.52 -21.57 5.24
CA GLN A 123 -8.66 -21.56 6.41
C GLN A 123 -8.10 -20.19 6.74
N ILE A 124 -8.27 -19.20 5.85
CA ILE A 124 -7.76 -17.85 6.03
C ILE A 124 -8.80 -16.99 6.74
N ASP A 125 -8.36 -16.26 7.76
CA ASP A 125 -9.17 -15.22 8.41
C ASP A 125 -9.12 -13.96 7.56
N LEU A 126 -10.10 -13.79 6.68
CA LEU A 126 -10.19 -12.65 5.77
C LEU A 126 -10.27 -11.32 6.53
N ASN A 127 -11.00 -11.31 7.64
CA ASN A 127 -11.16 -10.08 8.43
C ASN A 127 -9.82 -9.62 9.00
N LEU A 128 -9.05 -10.53 9.58
CA LEU A 128 -7.73 -10.20 10.14
C LEU A 128 -6.79 -9.71 9.04
N ARG A 129 -6.79 -10.37 7.89
CA ARG A 129 -5.95 -9.97 6.75
C ARG A 129 -6.28 -8.56 6.27
N LEU A 130 -7.57 -8.26 6.14
CA LEU A 130 -8.02 -6.93 5.69
C LEU A 130 -7.70 -5.84 6.72
N ILE A 131 -7.85 -6.14 8.00
CA ILE A 131 -7.49 -5.20 9.07
C ILE A 131 -5.99 -4.87 8.99
N ASN A 132 -5.14 -5.88 8.81
CA ASN A 132 -3.70 -5.66 8.70
C ASN A 132 -3.33 -4.86 7.45
N ILE A 133 -3.95 -5.14 6.32
CA ILE A 133 -3.75 -4.37 5.09
C ILE A 133 -4.12 -2.90 5.32
N ASN A 134 -5.24 -2.65 5.98
CA ASN A 134 -5.67 -1.28 6.29
C ASN A 134 -4.63 -0.55 7.14
N LYS A 135 -4.09 -1.20 8.17
CA LYS A 135 -3.07 -0.60 9.04
C LYS A 135 -1.80 -0.26 8.25
N TYR A 136 -1.30 -1.18 7.44
CA TYR A 136 -0.11 -0.95 6.62
C TYR A 136 -0.35 0.18 5.61
N ASN A 137 -1.52 0.21 5.01
CA ASN A 137 -1.92 1.25 4.08
C ASN A 137 -1.89 2.63 4.72
N ASP A 138 -2.43 2.74 5.94
CA ASP A 138 -2.46 4.01 6.68
C ASP A 138 -1.04 4.48 7.04
N VAL A 139 -0.18 3.58 7.49
CA VAL A 139 1.21 3.91 7.82
C VAL A 139 1.96 4.36 6.58
N LEU A 140 1.75 3.68 5.45
CA LEU A 140 2.39 4.03 4.19
C LEU A 140 1.97 5.43 3.72
N LEU A 141 0.69 5.77 3.85
CA LEU A 141 0.20 7.11 3.56
C LEU A 141 0.87 8.16 4.44
N GLU A 142 1.07 7.88 5.72
CA GLU A 142 1.77 8.77 6.64
C GLU A 142 3.23 8.99 6.22
N LEU A 143 3.90 7.94 5.78
CA LEU A 143 5.29 8.05 5.31
C LEU A 143 5.40 8.86 4.02
N LEU A 144 4.42 8.77 3.16
CA LEU A 144 4.36 9.54 1.91
C LEU A 144 3.91 10.99 2.15
N GLY A 145 3.23 11.21 3.22
CA GLY A 145 2.67 12.41 3.78
C GLY A 145 2.88 13.67 3.34
#